data_c03ae07b79e4b7f7bd3ba04e794f11c4
#
_entry.id   c03ae07b79e4b7f7bd3ba04e794f11c4
#
_cell.length_a   1.000
_cell.length_b   1.000
_cell.length_c   1.000
_cell.angle_alpha   90.00
_cell.angle_beta   90.00
_cell.angle_gamma   90.00
#
_symmetry.space_group_name_H-M   'P 1'
#
loop_
_entity.id
_entity.type
_entity.pdbx_description
1 polymer ?
#
loop_
_entity_poly.entity_id
_entity_poly.type
_entity_poly.pdbx_seq_one_letter_code
_entity_poly.pdbx_strand_id
1 'polypeptide(L)'
;MNALKIQDIENMCTTKHDNYHKKTEYDDGEKEIISKELNDNIEKLKCDSDITRFQKHIQRTYKITLSKSNLIYFYNTLGIDNLAFKKLITKKKSKSNSGVIVITILTSGNPEYIDNDGVKIKDKFSCRHNCAYCPNEKAHEGNNWVDQPRSYLYTEPAVLRANENNFDPILQFNSRIASLINMGHIVDKLEIIILGGTWSNYNIKYRDYFITATYYAANTFYTDKREMLSLEEEITLNETAKIHIIGLTLETRPDEITLNEIKDFRRYNCTRIQLGVQHTDNEVLKKIKRGHTIEKVYDAIKILKNNGYKVDIHLMPNLPGSSYEMDKK
;
A
#
# COMPACT_ATOMS: atom_id res chain seq x y z
N MET A 1 11.33 -20.08 -14.87
CA MET A 1 11.00 -19.04 -13.85
C MET A 1 11.07 -19.72 -12.50
N ASN A 2 12.07 -19.42 -11.68
CA ASN A 2 12.13 -20.03 -10.35
C ASN A 2 10.99 -19.43 -9.51
N ALA A 3 10.02 -20.27 -9.16
CA ALA A 3 9.02 -19.89 -8.15
C ALA A 3 9.79 -19.57 -6.86
N LEU A 4 9.51 -18.42 -6.27
CA LEU A 4 10.00 -18.09 -4.94
C LEU A 4 9.59 -19.23 -4.00
N LYS A 5 10.56 -19.77 -3.29
CA LYS A 5 10.26 -20.68 -2.19
C LYS A 5 9.47 -19.86 -1.16
N ILE A 6 8.40 -20.42 -0.62
CA ILE A 6 7.55 -19.74 0.36
C ILE A 6 8.32 -19.37 1.62
N GLN A 7 9.40 -20.10 1.94
CA GLN A 7 10.34 -19.73 2.98
C GLN A 7 10.89 -18.30 2.77
N ASP A 8 11.07 -17.87 1.51
CA ASP A 8 11.57 -16.52 1.19
C ASP A 8 10.49 -15.46 1.43
N ILE A 9 9.22 -15.79 1.11
CA ILE A 9 8.07 -14.92 1.40
C ILE A 9 7.82 -14.84 2.93
N GLU A 10 8.01 -15.94 3.65
CA GLU A 10 7.87 -16.02 5.11
C GLU A 10 8.93 -15.21 5.84
N ASN A 11 10.18 -15.31 5.40
CA ASN A 11 11.28 -14.51 5.95
C ASN A 11 11.14 -13.01 5.68
N MET A 12 10.34 -12.62 4.67
CA MET A 12 9.99 -11.23 4.37
C MET A 12 8.86 -10.68 5.23
N CYS A 13 8.06 -11.55 5.85
CA CYS A 13 6.87 -11.22 6.65
C CYS A 13 7.05 -11.50 8.15
N THR A 14 8.26 -11.44 8.69
CA THR A 14 8.48 -11.63 10.13
C THR A 14 7.94 -10.46 10.94
N THR A 15 6.63 -10.35 11.05
CA THR A 15 5.96 -9.56 12.08
C THR A 15 5.00 -10.46 12.88
N LYS A 16 4.94 -10.23 14.18
CA LYS A 16 4.28 -11.04 15.21
C LYS A 16 2.74 -11.17 15.10
N HIS A 17 2.13 -10.94 13.95
CA HIS A 17 0.67 -11.01 13.76
C HIS A 17 0.21 -12.11 12.81
N ASP A 18 0.72 -13.32 13.00
CA ASP A 18 0.23 -14.55 12.34
C ASP A 18 -1.21 -14.97 12.73
N ASN A 19 -1.93 -14.16 13.50
CA ASN A 19 -3.27 -14.53 13.97
C ASN A 19 -4.40 -14.32 12.96
N TYR A 20 -4.19 -13.67 11.82
CA TYR A 20 -5.23 -13.49 10.79
C TYR A 20 -5.19 -14.53 9.66
N HIS A 21 -4.10 -15.24 9.52
CA HIS A 21 -4.00 -16.43 8.68
C HIS A 21 -3.26 -17.49 9.49
N LYS A 22 -3.99 -18.27 10.30
CA LYS A 22 -3.47 -19.55 10.75
C LYS A 22 -3.05 -20.29 9.49
N LYS A 23 -1.76 -20.26 9.17
CA LYS A 23 -1.13 -21.17 8.25
C LYS A 23 -1.44 -22.54 8.82
N THR A 24 -2.22 -23.29 8.09
CA THR A 24 -2.25 -24.72 8.34
C THR A 24 -0.88 -25.20 7.89
N GLU A 25 0.05 -25.40 8.81
CA GLU A 25 1.31 -26.05 8.53
C GLU A 25 0.97 -27.49 8.19
N TYR A 26 1.26 -27.88 6.96
CA TYR A 26 1.12 -29.25 6.51
C TYR A 26 2.45 -29.97 6.71
N ASP A 27 2.41 -31.17 7.24
CA ASP A 27 3.56 -32.05 7.21
C ASP A 27 3.87 -32.51 5.77
N ASP A 28 5.01 -33.17 5.58
CA ASP A 28 5.44 -33.55 4.23
C ASP A 28 4.52 -34.61 3.59
N GLY A 29 3.93 -35.50 4.40
CA GLY A 29 2.96 -36.45 3.94
C GLY A 29 1.64 -35.79 3.49
N GLU A 30 1.15 -34.83 4.24
CA GLU A 30 -0.03 -34.03 3.88
C GLU A 30 0.21 -33.21 2.60
N LYS A 31 1.40 -32.63 2.45
CA LYS A 31 1.79 -31.91 1.24
C LYS A 31 1.80 -32.83 0.00
N GLU A 32 2.33 -34.03 0.15
CA GLU A 32 2.37 -35.02 -0.94
C GLU A 32 0.96 -35.44 -1.35
N ILE A 33 0.07 -35.72 -0.39
CA ILE A 33 -1.33 -36.07 -0.63
C ILE A 33 -2.05 -34.95 -1.38
N ILE A 34 -1.94 -33.70 -0.89
CA ILE A 34 -2.62 -32.56 -1.49
C ILE A 34 -2.09 -32.31 -2.92
N SER A 35 -0.78 -32.43 -3.13
CA SER A 35 -0.14 -32.22 -4.41
C SER A 35 -0.61 -33.24 -5.43
N LYS A 36 -0.67 -34.52 -5.05
CA LYS A 36 -1.17 -35.60 -5.88
C LYS A 36 -2.64 -35.42 -6.25
N GLU A 37 -3.49 -35.23 -5.23
CA GLU A 37 -4.93 -35.04 -5.43
C GLU A 37 -5.25 -33.82 -6.29
N LEU A 38 -4.49 -32.72 -6.13
CA LEU A 38 -4.66 -31.52 -6.93
C LEU A 38 -4.28 -31.76 -8.39
N ASN A 39 -3.15 -32.41 -8.67
CA ASN A 39 -2.73 -32.74 -10.01
C ASN A 39 -3.71 -33.65 -10.73
N ASP A 40 -4.23 -34.66 -10.03
CA ASP A 40 -5.15 -35.66 -10.61
C ASP A 40 -6.56 -35.08 -10.89
N ASN A 41 -6.93 -33.99 -10.24
CA ASN A 41 -8.27 -33.43 -10.34
C ASN A 41 -8.36 -32.02 -10.95
N ILE A 42 -7.25 -31.35 -11.20
CA ILE A 42 -7.23 -29.93 -11.59
C ILE A 42 -8.08 -29.62 -12.83
N GLU A 43 -8.09 -30.50 -13.82
CA GLU A 43 -8.88 -30.35 -15.05
C GLU A 43 -10.40 -30.44 -14.83
N LYS A 44 -10.82 -30.99 -13.68
CA LYS A 44 -12.23 -31.13 -13.29
C LYS A 44 -12.70 -29.93 -12.47
N LEU A 45 -11.77 -29.09 -11.96
CA LEU A 45 -12.08 -27.94 -11.12
C LEU A 45 -12.39 -26.71 -11.98
N LYS A 46 -13.64 -26.56 -12.44
CA LYS A 46 -14.07 -25.54 -13.41
C LYS A 46 -14.86 -24.38 -12.79
N CYS A 47 -15.41 -24.58 -11.57
CA CYS A 47 -16.22 -23.56 -10.90
C CYS A 47 -16.02 -23.58 -9.37
N ASP A 48 -16.55 -22.56 -8.67
CA ASP A 48 -16.43 -22.45 -7.20
C ASP A 48 -17.07 -23.65 -6.45
N SER A 49 -18.12 -24.26 -7.01
CA SER A 49 -18.73 -25.47 -6.43
C SER A 49 -17.82 -26.69 -6.53
N ASP A 50 -17.00 -26.78 -7.60
CA ASP A 50 -16.03 -27.87 -7.76
C ASP A 50 -14.89 -27.72 -6.74
N ILE A 51 -14.40 -26.50 -6.55
CA ILE A 51 -13.42 -26.19 -5.51
C ILE A 51 -13.94 -26.59 -4.13
N THR A 52 -15.18 -26.22 -3.83
CA THR A 52 -15.80 -26.56 -2.53
C THR A 52 -15.94 -28.07 -2.36
N ARG A 53 -16.31 -28.79 -3.42
CA ARG A 53 -16.41 -30.27 -3.39
C ARG A 53 -15.03 -30.90 -3.19
N PHE A 54 -14.02 -30.40 -3.88
CA PHE A 54 -12.65 -30.87 -3.73
C PHE A 54 -12.13 -30.66 -2.31
N GLN A 55 -12.31 -29.47 -1.74
CA GLN A 55 -11.94 -29.18 -0.34
C GLN A 55 -12.64 -30.12 0.66
N LYS A 56 -13.93 -30.37 0.47
CA LYS A 56 -14.69 -31.32 1.30
C LYS A 56 -14.23 -32.78 1.12
N HIS A 57 -13.83 -33.16 -0.11
CA HIS A 57 -13.26 -34.50 -0.37
C HIS A 57 -11.96 -34.66 0.41
N ILE A 58 -11.01 -33.75 0.30
CA ILE A 58 -9.74 -33.79 1.04
C ILE A 58 -9.98 -33.87 2.55
N GLN A 59 -10.89 -33.04 3.08
CA GLN A 59 -11.23 -33.05 4.51
C GLN A 59 -11.84 -34.37 4.98
N ARG A 60 -12.73 -34.96 4.18
CA ARG A 60 -13.40 -36.22 4.56
C ARG A 60 -12.47 -37.42 4.48
N THR A 61 -11.67 -37.48 3.42
CA THR A 61 -10.82 -38.67 3.12
C THR A 61 -9.55 -38.65 3.98
N TYR A 62 -8.89 -37.50 4.06
CA TYR A 62 -7.57 -37.38 4.67
C TYR A 62 -7.55 -36.60 5.99
N LYS A 63 -8.71 -36.04 6.41
CA LYS A 63 -8.84 -35.14 7.60
C LYS A 63 -8.06 -33.86 7.52
N ILE A 64 -7.63 -33.45 6.31
CA ILE A 64 -6.85 -32.23 6.05
C ILE A 64 -7.79 -31.07 5.70
N THR A 65 -7.65 -29.93 6.35
CA THR A 65 -8.40 -28.71 6.05
C THR A 65 -7.65 -27.90 5.00
N LEU A 66 -8.31 -27.64 3.87
CA LEU A 66 -7.71 -26.94 2.72
C LEU A 66 -8.49 -25.67 2.42
N SER A 67 -7.85 -24.50 2.51
CA SER A 67 -8.42 -23.20 2.14
C SER A 67 -8.07 -22.81 0.71
N LYS A 68 -8.75 -21.77 0.13
CA LYS A 68 -8.33 -21.22 -1.17
C LYS A 68 -6.90 -20.66 -1.15
N SER A 69 -6.43 -20.12 -0.03
CA SER A 69 -5.04 -19.66 0.11
C SER A 69 -4.04 -20.82 0.02
N ASN A 70 -4.38 -21.95 0.65
CA ASN A 70 -3.56 -23.15 0.54
C ASN A 70 -3.54 -23.69 -0.91
N LEU A 71 -4.66 -23.63 -1.65
CA LEU A 71 -4.69 -23.99 -3.07
C LEU A 71 -3.79 -23.08 -3.92
N ILE A 72 -3.75 -21.78 -3.62
CA ILE A 72 -2.82 -20.84 -4.28
C ILE A 72 -1.38 -21.23 -3.98
N TYR A 73 -1.09 -21.60 -2.74
CA TYR A 73 0.23 -22.10 -2.34
C TYR A 73 0.65 -23.29 -3.19
N PHE A 74 -0.15 -24.35 -3.22
CA PHE A 74 0.15 -25.56 -4.01
C PHE A 74 0.23 -25.25 -5.50
N TYR A 75 -0.65 -24.39 -6.03
CA TYR A 75 -0.58 -23.94 -7.42
C TYR A 75 0.79 -23.34 -7.77
N ASN A 76 1.30 -22.46 -6.93
CA ASN A 76 2.59 -21.81 -7.16
C ASN A 76 3.77 -22.77 -6.94
N THR A 77 3.71 -23.62 -5.90
CA THR A 77 4.80 -24.55 -5.54
C THR A 77 4.96 -25.68 -6.56
N LEU A 78 3.84 -26.17 -7.09
CA LEU A 78 3.84 -27.24 -8.10
C LEU A 78 4.13 -26.72 -9.52
N GLY A 79 4.21 -25.41 -9.71
CA GLY A 79 4.42 -24.82 -11.04
C GLY A 79 3.30 -25.09 -12.02
N ILE A 80 2.05 -25.22 -11.51
CA ILE A 80 0.88 -25.52 -12.35
C ILE A 80 0.64 -24.37 -13.32
N ASP A 81 0.56 -24.69 -14.62
CA ASP A 81 0.21 -23.71 -15.67
C ASP A 81 -1.24 -23.91 -16.12
N ASN A 82 -2.19 -23.51 -15.25
CA ASN A 82 -3.62 -23.51 -15.54
C ASN A 82 -4.25 -22.18 -15.11
N LEU A 83 -4.30 -21.22 -16.02
CA LEU A 83 -4.82 -19.86 -15.77
C LEU A 83 -6.32 -19.88 -15.39
N ALA A 84 -7.10 -20.82 -15.89
CA ALA A 84 -8.52 -20.93 -15.55
C ALA A 84 -8.67 -21.32 -14.07
N PHE A 85 -7.94 -22.32 -13.61
CA PHE A 85 -7.91 -22.71 -12.22
C PHE A 85 -7.37 -21.60 -11.30
N LYS A 86 -6.29 -20.91 -11.71
CA LYS A 86 -5.75 -19.75 -10.98
C LYS A 86 -6.83 -18.68 -10.75
N LYS A 87 -7.60 -18.35 -11.78
CA LYS A 87 -8.71 -17.38 -11.67
C LYS A 87 -9.79 -17.83 -10.69
N LEU A 88 -10.06 -19.14 -10.56
CA LEU A 88 -11.07 -19.67 -9.63
C LEU A 88 -10.62 -19.55 -8.16
N ILE A 89 -9.37 -19.84 -7.87
CA ILE A 89 -8.83 -19.79 -6.51
C ILE A 89 -8.45 -18.38 -6.05
N THR A 90 -8.21 -17.43 -6.99
CA THR A 90 -7.86 -16.04 -6.68
C THR A 90 -8.97 -15.35 -5.89
N LYS A 91 -8.59 -14.71 -4.78
CA LYS A 91 -9.49 -13.91 -3.93
C LYS A 91 -9.60 -12.48 -4.43
N LYS A 92 -10.80 -11.87 -4.31
CA LYS A 92 -11.04 -10.46 -4.71
C LYS A 92 -10.60 -10.19 -6.16
N LYS A 93 -11.07 -10.98 -7.09
CA LYS A 93 -10.68 -10.99 -8.52
C LYS A 93 -10.68 -9.60 -9.19
N SER A 94 -11.62 -8.72 -8.81
CA SER A 94 -11.74 -7.37 -9.36
C SER A 94 -10.54 -6.46 -9.08
N LYS A 95 -9.72 -6.78 -8.06
CA LYS A 95 -8.61 -5.93 -7.63
C LYS A 95 -7.49 -5.80 -8.67
N SER A 96 -7.32 -6.78 -9.54
CA SER A 96 -6.28 -6.82 -10.58
C SER A 96 -6.84 -6.80 -12.01
N ASN A 97 -8.13 -6.51 -12.20
CA ASN A 97 -8.75 -6.51 -13.53
C ASN A 97 -8.15 -5.48 -14.49
N SER A 98 -7.64 -4.36 -13.97
CA SER A 98 -6.97 -3.33 -14.78
C SER A 98 -5.55 -3.71 -15.22
N GLY A 99 -5.00 -4.81 -14.71
CA GLY A 99 -3.58 -5.18 -14.87
C GLY A 99 -2.63 -4.35 -14.01
N VAL A 100 -3.15 -3.45 -13.16
CA VAL A 100 -2.37 -2.64 -12.22
C VAL A 100 -2.87 -2.90 -10.81
N ILE A 101 -1.94 -3.13 -9.90
CA ILE A 101 -2.23 -3.28 -8.48
C ILE A 101 -1.99 -1.95 -7.76
N VAL A 102 -2.98 -1.47 -7.03
CA VAL A 102 -2.85 -0.28 -6.19
C VAL A 102 -2.55 -0.70 -4.76
N ILE A 103 -1.47 -0.19 -4.19
CA ILE A 103 -1.15 -0.35 -2.77
C ILE A 103 -1.01 1.00 -2.08
N THR A 104 -1.29 1.01 -0.78
CA THR A 104 -1.16 2.18 0.07
C THR A 104 -0.15 1.89 1.16
N ILE A 105 0.80 2.81 1.33
CA ILE A 105 1.76 2.85 2.42
C ILE A 105 1.66 4.21 3.13
N LEU A 106 1.93 4.25 4.44
CA LEU A 106 1.76 5.45 5.25
C LEU A 106 3.09 5.94 5.80
N THR A 107 3.26 7.24 5.79
CA THR A 107 4.33 7.93 6.53
C THR A 107 4.04 7.93 8.02
N SER A 108 5.08 8.05 8.85
CA SER A 108 4.99 8.03 10.30
C SER A 108 4.58 9.39 10.88
N GLY A 109 3.85 9.38 12.01
CA GLY A 109 3.66 10.57 12.84
C GLY A 109 4.96 11.00 13.57
N ASN A 110 5.89 10.05 13.76
CA ASN A 110 7.24 10.29 14.26
C ASN A 110 8.24 9.71 13.25
N PRO A 111 8.60 10.46 12.20
CA PRO A 111 9.47 9.98 11.14
C PRO A 111 10.84 9.55 11.66
N GLU A 112 11.32 8.40 11.19
CA GLU A 112 12.69 7.97 11.40
C GLU A 112 13.34 7.72 10.03
N TYR A 113 14.57 8.16 9.85
CA TYR A 113 15.33 7.95 8.62
C TYR A 113 16.83 7.92 8.91
N ILE A 114 17.59 7.37 7.99
CA ILE A 114 19.05 7.39 8.02
C ILE A 114 19.52 8.57 7.18
N ASP A 115 20.37 9.41 7.72
CA ASP A 115 20.95 10.51 6.97
C ASP A 115 22.15 10.05 6.12
N ASN A 116 22.75 11.01 5.40
CA ASN A 116 23.87 10.72 4.50
C ASN A 116 25.15 10.24 5.23
N ASP A 117 25.22 10.47 6.53
CA ASP A 117 26.34 10.07 7.39
C ASP A 117 26.07 8.71 8.06
N GLY A 118 24.97 8.05 7.73
CA GLY A 118 24.55 6.76 8.30
C GLY A 118 23.95 6.88 9.70
N VAL A 119 23.63 8.09 10.16
CA VAL A 119 23.07 8.33 11.50
C VAL A 119 21.55 8.22 11.45
N LYS A 120 20.99 7.46 12.38
CA LYS A 120 19.52 7.35 12.53
C LYS A 120 18.96 8.62 13.16
N ILE A 121 18.19 9.37 12.40
CA ILE A 121 17.51 10.59 12.80
C ILE A 121 16.07 10.26 13.21
N LYS A 122 15.65 10.79 14.35
CA LYS A 122 14.25 10.81 14.78
C LYS A 122 13.71 12.21 14.62
N ASP A 123 12.63 12.35 13.88
CA ASP A 123 11.97 13.62 13.62
C ASP A 123 10.52 13.57 14.12
N LYS A 124 9.84 14.69 14.10
CA LYS A 124 8.44 14.77 14.49
C LYS A 124 7.66 15.49 13.39
N PHE A 125 6.67 14.83 12.87
CA PHE A 125 5.77 15.46 11.90
C PHE A 125 4.96 16.58 12.55
N SER A 126 4.91 17.73 11.89
CA SER A 126 4.06 18.86 12.28
C SER A 126 3.42 19.47 11.03
N CYS A 127 2.10 19.46 10.97
CA CYS A 127 1.36 20.19 9.96
C CYS A 127 1.30 21.68 10.35
N ARG A 128 1.45 22.59 9.37
CA ARG A 128 1.39 24.04 9.59
C ARG A 128 0.03 24.53 10.10
N HIS A 129 -1.02 23.79 9.80
CA HIS A 129 -2.40 24.14 10.13
C HIS A 129 -3.04 23.14 11.07
N ASN A 130 -3.92 23.63 11.91
CA ASN A 130 -4.72 22.82 12.83
C ASN A 130 -6.19 22.89 12.44
N CYS A 131 -6.54 22.21 11.33
CA CYS A 131 -7.90 22.19 10.81
C CYS A 131 -8.87 21.58 11.82
N ALA A 132 -10.06 22.18 11.98
CA ALA A 132 -11.04 21.82 13.02
C ALA A 132 -11.56 20.38 12.92
N TYR A 133 -11.55 19.79 11.71
CA TYR A 133 -12.03 18.42 11.45
C TYR A 133 -10.90 17.37 11.52
N CYS A 134 -9.64 17.81 11.58
CA CYS A 134 -8.51 16.91 11.41
C CYS A 134 -8.15 16.20 12.73
N PRO A 135 -8.30 14.87 12.81
CA PRO A 135 -7.92 14.14 14.01
C PRO A 135 -6.41 14.21 14.26
N ASN A 136 -6.04 14.12 15.52
CA ASN A 136 -4.66 14.09 15.98
C ASN A 136 -4.56 13.07 17.10
N GLU A 137 -4.54 11.81 16.71
CA GLU A 137 -4.50 10.70 17.65
C GLU A 137 -3.09 10.51 18.19
N LYS A 138 -2.93 10.85 19.48
CA LYS A 138 -1.68 10.68 20.20
C LYS A 138 -1.55 9.26 20.75
N ALA A 139 -0.32 8.91 21.14
CA ALA A 139 0.00 7.65 21.79
C ALA A 139 -0.87 7.42 23.04
N HIS A 140 -1.57 6.29 23.10
CA HIS A 140 -2.38 5.84 24.22
C HIS A 140 -2.46 4.30 24.22
N GLU A 141 -3.01 3.69 25.28
CA GLU A 141 -3.10 2.24 25.40
C GLU A 141 -3.82 1.58 24.21
N GLY A 142 -4.92 2.15 23.74
CA GLY A 142 -5.73 1.61 22.64
C GLY A 142 -5.04 1.62 21.25
N ASN A 143 -3.92 2.31 21.10
CA ASN A 143 -3.14 2.37 19.86
C ASN A 143 -1.68 1.93 20.07
N ASN A 144 -1.43 1.04 21.04
CA ASN A 144 -0.11 0.50 21.37
C ASN A 144 0.96 1.58 21.68
N TRP A 145 0.55 2.70 22.23
CA TRP A 145 1.41 3.84 22.58
C TRP A 145 2.17 4.42 21.38
N VAL A 146 1.54 4.45 20.21
CA VAL A 146 2.12 5.01 18.97
C VAL A 146 1.33 6.25 18.54
N ASP A 147 2.04 7.38 18.32
CA ASP A 147 1.45 8.57 17.70
C ASP A 147 1.04 8.25 16.26
N GLN A 148 -0.23 8.49 15.91
CA GLN A 148 -0.69 8.27 14.55
C GLN A 148 -0.35 9.45 13.63
N PRO A 149 -0.17 9.22 12.31
CA PRO A 149 -0.01 10.31 11.36
C PRO A 149 -1.23 11.24 11.40
N ARG A 150 -1.00 12.53 11.26
CA ARG A 150 -2.07 13.53 11.27
C ARG A 150 -3.14 13.22 10.22
N SER A 151 -4.41 13.39 10.54
CA SER A 151 -5.59 13.05 9.74
C SER A 151 -5.98 11.57 9.74
N TYR A 152 -5.28 10.71 10.43
CA TYR A 152 -5.51 9.27 10.43
C TYR A 152 -5.75 8.76 11.84
N LEU A 153 -6.59 7.71 11.94
CA LEU A 153 -6.92 7.04 13.20
C LEU A 153 -6.39 5.60 13.20
N TYR A 154 -5.95 5.13 14.35
CA TYR A 154 -5.39 3.79 14.54
C TYR A 154 -6.28 2.66 13.99
N THR A 155 -7.61 2.81 14.12
CA THR A 155 -8.60 1.81 13.68
C THR A 155 -8.76 1.69 12.15
N GLU A 156 -8.17 2.59 11.36
CA GLU A 156 -8.26 2.54 9.93
C GLU A 156 -7.42 1.38 9.35
N PRO A 157 -7.94 0.59 8.38
CA PRO A 157 -7.25 -0.61 7.90
C PRO A 157 -5.85 -0.38 7.31
N ALA A 158 -5.60 0.78 6.71
CA ALA A 158 -4.28 1.12 6.20
C ALA A 158 -3.32 1.50 7.32
N VAL A 159 -3.83 2.19 8.33
CA VAL A 159 -3.08 2.62 9.52
C VAL A 159 -2.71 1.43 10.40
N LEU A 160 -3.63 0.48 10.61
CA LEU A 160 -3.34 -0.78 11.31
C LEU A 160 -2.15 -1.51 10.68
N ARG A 161 -2.17 -1.68 9.35
CA ARG A 161 -1.04 -2.32 8.64
C ARG A 161 0.27 -1.53 8.77
N ALA A 162 0.20 -0.19 8.78
CA ALA A 162 1.38 0.64 8.95
C ALA A 162 1.97 0.50 10.36
N ASN A 163 1.11 0.47 11.40
CA ASN A 163 1.52 0.20 12.78
C ASN A 163 2.16 -1.19 12.93
N GLU A 164 1.56 -2.24 12.33
CA GLU A 164 2.11 -3.60 12.30
C GLU A 164 3.52 -3.66 11.68
N ASN A 165 3.83 -2.73 10.80
CA ASN A 165 5.10 -2.62 10.09
C ASN A 165 5.95 -1.41 10.57
N ASN A 166 5.69 -0.88 11.76
CA ASN A 166 6.42 0.26 12.36
C ASN A 166 6.52 1.49 11.45
N PHE A 167 5.56 1.71 10.55
CA PHE A 167 5.59 2.74 9.51
C PHE A 167 6.83 2.70 8.61
N ASP A 168 7.60 1.61 8.66
CA ASP A 168 8.74 1.40 7.77
C ASP A 168 8.26 1.15 6.34
N PRO A 169 8.73 1.90 5.32
CA PRO A 169 8.25 1.78 3.95
C PRO A 169 8.57 0.41 3.31
N ILE A 170 9.72 -0.19 3.64
CA ILE A 170 10.14 -1.49 3.10
C ILE A 170 9.25 -2.59 3.68
N LEU A 171 9.04 -2.60 4.99
CA LEU A 171 8.19 -3.59 5.65
C LEU A 171 6.74 -3.49 5.20
N GLN A 172 6.18 -2.27 5.12
CA GLN A 172 4.82 -2.06 4.62
C GLN A 172 4.65 -2.57 3.18
N PHE A 173 5.62 -2.25 2.31
CA PHE A 173 5.64 -2.70 0.92
C PHE A 173 5.66 -4.22 0.86
N ASN A 174 6.65 -4.85 1.49
CA ASN A 174 6.85 -6.30 1.44
C ASN A 174 5.64 -7.07 2.00
N SER A 175 5.14 -6.67 3.17
CA SER A 175 3.95 -7.25 3.79
C SER A 175 2.73 -7.17 2.86
N ARG A 176 2.55 -6.00 2.20
CA ARG A 176 1.41 -5.81 1.30
C ARG A 176 1.52 -6.64 0.03
N ILE A 177 2.70 -6.70 -0.59
CA ILE A 177 2.95 -7.50 -1.79
C ILE A 177 2.78 -8.99 -1.48
N ALA A 178 3.38 -9.48 -0.40
CA ALA A 178 3.22 -10.87 0.02
C ALA A 178 1.73 -11.24 0.25
N SER A 179 0.96 -10.37 0.91
CA SER A 179 -0.48 -10.57 1.09
C SER A 179 -1.24 -10.68 -0.25
N LEU A 180 -0.88 -9.89 -1.26
CA LEU A 180 -1.52 -9.91 -2.58
C LEU A 180 -1.16 -11.18 -3.36
N ILE A 181 0.10 -11.61 -3.32
CA ILE A 181 0.55 -12.86 -3.92
C ILE A 181 -0.17 -14.05 -3.28
N ASN A 182 -0.29 -14.05 -1.95
CA ASN A 182 -1.02 -15.09 -1.20
C ASN A 182 -2.53 -15.10 -1.49
N MET A 183 -3.08 -14.01 -2.03
CA MET A 183 -4.45 -13.96 -2.55
C MET A 183 -4.56 -14.39 -4.02
N GLY A 184 -3.45 -14.73 -4.68
CA GLY A 184 -3.38 -15.20 -6.07
C GLY A 184 -3.20 -14.11 -7.12
N HIS A 185 -2.95 -12.87 -6.74
CA HIS A 185 -2.71 -11.79 -7.69
C HIS A 185 -1.32 -11.88 -8.31
N ILE A 186 -1.21 -11.50 -9.58
CA ILE A 186 0.07 -11.22 -10.23
C ILE A 186 0.44 -9.80 -9.87
N VAL A 187 1.62 -9.61 -9.31
CA VAL A 187 2.10 -8.31 -8.87
C VAL A 187 3.34 -7.96 -9.69
N ASP A 188 3.12 -7.30 -10.81
CA ASP A 188 4.17 -6.86 -11.73
C ASP A 188 4.14 -5.34 -11.96
N LYS A 189 2.95 -4.71 -11.90
CA LYS A 189 2.75 -3.27 -12.11
C LYS A 189 2.01 -2.67 -10.94
N LEU A 190 2.63 -1.70 -10.30
CA LEU A 190 2.08 -1.04 -9.11
C LEU A 190 1.81 0.44 -9.32
N GLU A 191 0.69 0.90 -8.81
CA GLU A 191 0.46 2.29 -8.42
C GLU A 191 0.57 2.38 -6.89
N ILE A 192 1.51 3.18 -6.41
CA ILE A 192 1.75 3.40 -4.98
C ILE A 192 1.03 4.68 -4.56
N ILE A 193 0.24 4.61 -3.49
CA ILE A 193 -0.36 5.77 -2.85
C ILE A 193 0.32 5.97 -1.50
N ILE A 194 1.01 7.10 -1.32
CA ILE A 194 1.61 7.48 -0.05
C ILE A 194 0.66 8.42 0.68
N LEU A 195 0.21 7.98 1.83
CA LEU A 195 -0.67 8.71 2.73
C LEU A 195 0.06 9.00 4.06
N GLY A 196 -0.56 9.75 4.96
CA GLY A 196 -0.02 9.99 6.31
C GLY A 196 0.05 11.46 6.69
N GLY A 197 -0.82 12.28 6.15
CA GLY A 197 -0.92 13.72 6.35
C GLY A 197 -0.40 14.50 5.15
N THR A 198 -0.01 15.76 5.37
CA THR A 198 0.48 16.62 4.30
C THR A 198 1.90 16.25 3.93
N TRP A 199 2.11 15.57 2.80
CA TRP A 199 3.43 15.14 2.33
C TRP A 199 4.47 16.26 2.35
N SER A 200 4.11 17.42 1.82
CA SER A 200 5.01 18.58 1.68
C SER A 200 5.49 19.17 3.02
N ASN A 201 4.89 18.77 4.15
CA ASN A 201 5.31 19.23 5.48
C ASN A 201 6.31 18.27 6.16
N TYR A 202 6.63 17.13 5.57
CA TYR A 202 7.71 16.28 6.05
C TYR A 202 9.07 16.86 5.68
N ASN A 203 10.07 16.57 6.51
CA ASN A 203 11.47 16.89 6.22
C ASN A 203 11.89 16.28 4.87
N ILE A 204 12.60 17.06 4.05
CA ILE A 204 13.03 16.62 2.71
C ILE A 204 13.87 15.34 2.77
N LYS A 205 14.75 15.19 3.76
CA LYS A 205 15.57 13.98 3.94
C LYS A 205 14.72 12.74 4.23
N TYR A 206 13.66 12.88 5.05
CA TYR A 206 12.71 11.80 5.29
C TYR A 206 11.92 11.46 4.03
N ARG A 207 11.48 12.46 3.27
CA ARG A 207 10.77 12.24 1.99
C ARG A 207 11.66 11.49 1.00
N ASP A 208 12.91 11.89 0.87
CA ASP A 208 13.91 11.24 0.02
C ASP A 208 14.13 9.78 0.45
N TYR A 209 14.37 9.56 1.73
CA TYR A 209 14.52 8.21 2.28
C TYR A 209 13.28 7.35 2.01
N PHE A 210 12.07 7.87 2.27
CA PHE A 210 10.83 7.11 2.15
C PHE A 210 10.56 6.65 0.71
N ILE A 211 10.78 7.54 -0.26
CA ILE A 211 10.63 7.20 -1.68
C ILE A 211 11.72 6.22 -2.13
N THR A 212 12.99 6.49 -1.79
CA THR A 212 14.10 5.58 -2.12
C THR A 212 13.86 4.18 -1.58
N ALA A 213 13.47 4.08 -0.31
CA ALA A 213 13.16 2.81 0.34
C ALA A 213 11.97 2.07 -0.30
N THR A 214 10.99 2.82 -0.81
CA THR A 214 9.85 2.24 -1.55
C THR A 214 10.30 1.63 -2.88
N TYR A 215 11.13 2.32 -3.66
CA TYR A 215 11.72 1.78 -4.89
C TYR A 215 12.66 0.61 -4.62
N TYR A 216 13.53 0.74 -3.61
CA TYR A 216 14.39 -0.35 -3.16
C TYR A 216 13.59 -1.61 -2.82
N ALA A 217 12.48 -1.49 -2.08
CA ALA A 217 11.62 -2.62 -1.74
C ALA A 217 11.06 -3.31 -2.99
N ALA A 218 10.63 -2.53 -4.00
CA ALA A 218 10.15 -3.06 -5.26
C ALA A 218 11.26 -3.79 -6.05
N ASN A 219 12.45 -3.20 -6.10
CA ASN A 219 13.59 -3.73 -6.83
C ASN A 219 14.14 -5.03 -6.21
N THR A 220 14.08 -5.14 -4.87
CA THR A 220 14.67 -6.25 -4.13
C THR A 220 13.65 -7.27 -3.61
N PHE A 221 12.37 -7.15 -3.96
CA PHE A 221 11.35 -8.09 -3.47
C PHE A 221 11.61 -9.52 -3.92
N TYR A 222 12.06 -9.70 -5.17
CA TYR A 222 12.32 -11.01 -5.80
C TYR A 222 13.81 -11.34 -5.97
N THR A 223 14.70 -10.55 -5.39
CA THR A 223 16.15 -10.72 -5.51
C THR A 223 16.79 -10.69 -4.12
N ASP A 224 18.08 -11.03 -4.05
CA ASP A 224 18.85 -10.89 -2.83
C ASP A 224 18.88 -9.45 -2.35
N LYS A 225 18.88 -9.27 -1.03
CA LYS A 225 19.00 -7.96 -0.41
C LYS A 225 20.41 -7.41 -0.65
N ARG A 226 20.48 -6.14 -0.94
CA ARG A 226 21.70 -5.35 -1.11
C ARG A 226 21.59 -4.03 -0.34
N GLU A 227 22.62 -3.26 -0.30
CA GLU A 227 22.54 -1.88 0.18
C GLU A 227 21.63 -1.03 -0.71
N MET A 228 20.92 -0.10 -0.10
CA MET A 228 20.07 0.86 -0.78
C MET A 228 20.95 1.88 -1.50
N LEU A 229 20.68 2.10 -2.79
CA LEU A 229 21.38 3.06 -3.62
C LEU A 229 20.71 4.44 -3.53
N SER A 230 21.20 5.40 -4.31
CA SER A 230 20.57 6.71 -4.42
C SER A 230 19.16 6.60 -5.03
N LEU A 231 18.34 7.62 -4.81
CA LEU A 231 16.99 7.68 -5.36
C LEU A 231 16.97 7.51 -6.89
N GLU A 232 17.87 8.18 -7.59
CA GLU A 232 17.95 8.12 -9.05
C GLU A 232 18.32 6.74 -9.57
N GLU A 233 19.25 6.08 -8.89
CA GLU A 233 19.66 4.70 -9.22
C GLU A 233 18.53 3.71 -8.95
N GLU A 234 17.84 3.83 -7.79
CA GLU A 234 16.71 2.95 -7.48
C GLU A 234 15.54 3.13 -8.47
N ILE A 235 15.25 4.35 -8.90
CA ILE A 235 14.25 4.63 -9.95
C ILE A 235 14.67 3.99 -11.27
N THR A 236 15.93 4.17 -11.69
CA THR A 236 16.45 3.61 -12.94
C THR A 236 16.41 2.09 -12.94
N LEU A 237 16.82 1.46 -11.83
CA LEU A 237 16.74 0.00 -11.68
C LEU A 237 15.31 -0.53 -11.76
N ASN A 238 14.33 0.27 -11.30
CA ASN A 238 12.94 -0.12 -11.33
C ASN A 238 12.36 -0.24 -12.75
N GLU A 239 12.99 0.37 -13.75
CA GLU A 239 12.57 0.25 -15.17
C GLU A 239 12.68 -1.19 -15.69
N THR A 240 13.55 -2.01 -15.09
CA THR A 240 13.77 -3.41 -15.48
C THR A 240 13.47 -4.42 -14.38
N ALA A 241 13.01 -3.96 -13.20
CA ALA A 241 12.68 -4.81 -12.09
C ALA A 241 11.47 -5.71 -12.38
N LYS A 242 11.30 -6.79 -11.61
CA LYS A 242 10.11 -7.66 -11.73
C LYS A 242 8.83 -6.98 -11.26
N ILE A 243 8.94 -6.02 -10.35
CA ILE A 243 7.83 -5.19 -9.87
C ILE A 243 8.11 -3.75 -10.29
N HIS A 244 7.32 -3.24 -11.23
CA HIS A 244 7.42 -1.88 -11.74
C HIS A 244 6.49 -0.95 -10.98
N ILE A 245 7.02 0.13 -10.44
CA ILE A 245 6.21 1.25 -9.93
C ILE A 245 5.86 2.15 -11.12
N ILE A 246 4.68 1.95 -11.70
CA ILE A 246 4.22 2.69 -12.89
C ILE A 246 3.48 3.98 -12.54
N GLY A 247 3.17 4.18 -11.27
CA GLY A 247 2.51 5.36 -10.75
C GLY A 247 2.82 5.57 -9.28
N LEU A 248 3.12 6.83 -8.95
CA LEU A 248 3.29 7.29 -7.57
C LEU A 248 2.31 8.42 -7.32
N THR A 249 1.52 8.28 -6.27
CA THR A 249 0.53 9.24 -5.82
C THR A 249 0.93 9.80 -4.46
N LEU A 250 0.96 11.12 -4.35
CA LEU A 250 1.26 11.83 -3.10
C LEU A 250 0.06 12.69 -2.68
N GLU A 251 -0.21 12.76 -1.39
CA GLU A 251 -1.28 13.58 -0.82
C GLU A 251 -0.70 14.87 -0.23
N THR A 252 -1.21 16.03 -0.68
CA THR A 252 -0.78 17.32 -0.16
C THR A 252 -1.91 18.36 -0.17
N ARG A 253 -1.57 19.59 0.21
CA ARG A 253 -2.48 20.73 0.32
C ARG A 253 -2.28 21.69 -0.85
N PRO A 254 -3.34 22.46 -1.25
CA PRO A 254 -3.21 23.48 -2.30
C PRO A 254 -2.17 24.57 -2.01
N ASP A 255 -2.04 24.96 -0.76
CA ASP A 255 -1.11 26.00 -0.31
C ASP A 255 0.37 25.56 -0.33
N GLU A 256 0.63 24.26 -0.39
CA GLU A 256 1.98 23.70 -0.50
C GLU A 256 2.47 23.57 -1.96
N ILE A 257 1.60 23.76 -2.97
CA ILE A 257 1.99 23.65 -4.37
C ILE A 257 2.81 24.87 -4.78
N THR A 258 4.12 24.67 -4.87
CA THR A 258 5.13 25.64 -5.28
C THR A 258 5.98 25.05 -6.42
N LEU A 259 6.77 25.90 -7.09
CA LEU A 259 7.70 25.42 -8.14
C LEU A 259 8.77 24.48 -7.60
N ASN A 260 9.20 24.66 -6.35
CA ASN A 260 10.16 23.76 -5.73
C ASN A 260 9.52 22.39 -5.43
N GLU A 261 8.29 22.39 -4.92
CA GLU A 261 7.56 21.16 -4.69
C GLU A 261 7.30 20.39 -6.00
N ILE A 262 7.03 21.09 -7.11
CA ILE A 262 6.93 20.47 -8.45
C ILE A 262 8.23 19.80 -8.87
N LYS A 263 9.39 20.42 -8.59
CA LYS A 263 10.70 19.80 -8.87
C LYS A 263 10.91 18.52 -8.03
N ASP A 264 10.55 18.55 -6.75
CA ASP A 264 10.64 17.38 -5.88
C ASP A 264 9.69 16.26 -6.34
N PHE A 265 8.45 16.58 -6.70
CA PHE A 265 7.52 15.59 -7.26
C PHE A 265 8.07 14.95 -8.53
N ARG A 266 8.72 15.73 -9.38
CA ARG A 266 9.36 15.22 -10.61
C ARG A 266 10.51 14.28 -10.28
N ARG A 267 11.36 14.67 -9.34
CA ARG A 267 12.50 13.86 -8.87
C ARG A 267 12.06 12.53 -8.26
N TYR A 268 10.88 12.48 -7.61
CA TYR A 268 10.27 11.26 -7.07
C TYR A 268 9.57 10.40 -8.12
N ASN A 269 9.53 10.82 -9.36
CA ASN A 269 8.75 10.16 -10.42
C ASN A 269 7.23 10.11 -10.10
N CYS A 270 6.74 11.13 -9.36
CA CYS A 270 5.34 11.25 -9.00
C CYS A 270 4.49 11.49 -10.25
N THR A 271 3.37 10.79 -10.36
CA THR A 271 2.46 10.86 -11.52
C THR A 271 1.11 11.47 -11.19
N ARG A 272 0.73 11.47 -9.92
CA ARG A 272 -0.59 11.92 -9.45
C ARG A 272 -0.47 12.66 -8.11
N ILE A 273 -1.21 13.73 -7.97
CA ILE A 273 -1.35 14.46 -6.70
C ILE A 273 -2.80 14.37 -6.23
N GLN A 274 -2.98 13.91 -5.01
CA GLN A 274 -4.24 14.00 -4.28
C GLN A 274 -4.24 15.31 -3.49
N LEU A 275 -5.14 16.21 -3.88
CA LEU A 275 -5.18 17.58 -3.38
C LEU A 275 -6.30 17.75 -2.36
N GLY A 276 -5.95 17.97 -1.12
CA GLY A 276 -6.91 18.19 -0.03
C GLY A 276 -7.57 19.57 -0.12
N VAL A 277 -8.58 19.72 -0.97
CA VAL A 277 -9.36 20.95 -1.14
C VAL A 277 -10.35 21.14 0.01
N GLN A 278 -11.10 20.11 0.29
CA GLN A 278 -12.09 19.93 1.35
C GLN A 278 -13.43 20.62 1.06
N HIS A 279 -13.46 21.90 0.68
CA HIS A 279 -14.67 22.63 0.31
C HIS A 279 -14.37 23.73 -0.73
N THR A 280 -15.40 24.18 -1.44
CA THR A 280 -15.31 25.22 -2.49
C THR A 280 -15.68 26.63 -2.00
N ASP A 281 -16.23 26.74 -0.81
CA ASP A 281 -16.67 28.02 -0.21
C ASP A 281 -15.63 28.55 0.79
N ASN A 282 -15.18 29.80 0.62
CA ASN A 282 -14.14 30.41 1.42
C ASN A 282 -14.56 30.63 2.89
N GLU A 283 -15.85 30.87 3.19
CA GLU A 283 -16.32 31.05 4.56
C GLU A 283 -16.30 29.71 5.32
N VAL A 284 -16.63 28.61 4.63
CA VAL A 284 -16.48 27.25 5.19
C VAL A 284 -15.01 26.94 5.43
N LEU A 285 -14.13 27.18 4.45
CA LEU A 285 -12.68 26.96 4.57
C LEU A 285 -12.07 27.75 5.75
N LYS A 286 -12.50 29.00 5.93
CA LYS A 286 -12.10 29.85 7.07
C LYS A 286 -12.60 29.28 8.39
N LYS A 287 -13.87 28.89 8.47
CA LYS A 287 -14.48 28.35 9.68
C LYS A 287 -13.80 27.07 10.16
N ILE A 288 -13.43 26.20 9.26
CA ILE A 288 -12.70 24.97 9.56
C ILE A 288 -11.17 25.18 9.72
N LYS A 289 -10.70 26.41 9.67
CA LYS A 289 -9.28 26.79 9.80
C LYS A 289 -8.39 26.08 8.76
N ARG A 290 -8.87 26.00 7.51
CA ARG A 290 -8.15 25.27 6.46
C ARG A 290 -6.85 25.97 6.03
N GLY A 291 -6.79 27.30 6.11
CA GLY A 291 -5.58 28.11 5.87
C GLY A 291 -5.28 28.42 4.40
N HIS A 292 -6.14 28.01 3.48
CA HIS A 292 -6.10 28.43 2.08
C HIS A 292 -7.50 28.84 1.59
N THR A 293 -7.57 29.52 0.46
CA THR A 293 -8.80 29.91 -0.23
C THR A 293 -9.02 29.08 -1.48
N ILE A 294 -10.21 29.18 -2.09
CA ILE A 294 -10.53 28.48 -3.34
C ILE A 294 -9.69 28.98 -4.52
N GLU A 295 -9.32 30.26 -4.52
CA GLU A 295 -8.43 30.85 -5.55
C GLU A 295 -7.08 30.14 -5.53
N LYS A 296 -6.53 29.89 -4.33
CA LYS A 296 -5.29 29.12 -4.17
C LYS A 296 -5.41 27.69 -4.69
N VAL A 297 -6.59 27.08 -4.56
CA VAL A 297 -6.88 25.77 -5.14
C VAL A 297 -6.81 25.82 -6.68
N TYR A 298 -7.43 26.81 -7.30
CA TYR A 298 -7.40 26.97 -8.76
C TYR A 298 -5.97 27.15 -9.27
N ASP A 299 -5.16 27.98 -8.60
CA ASP A 299 -3.75 28.16 -8.93
C ASP A 299 -2.96 26.84 -8.80
N ALA A 300 -3.15 26.13 -7.71
CA ALA A 300 -2.50 24.84 -7.49
C ALA A 300 -2.86 23.81 -8.58
N ILE A 301 -4.14 23.68 -8.92
CA ILE A 301 -4.60 22.77 -9.99
C ILE A 301 -3.99 23.19 -11.33
N LYS A 302 -3.98 24.50 -11.66
CA LYS A 302 -3.38 25.02 -12.88
C LYS A 302 -1.89 24.68 -12.98
N ILE A 303 -1.13 24.90 -11.90
CA ILE A 303 0.30 24.56 -11.83
C ILE A 303 0.49 23.05 -12.06
N LEU A 304 -0.24 22.20 -11.34
CA LEU A 304 -0.13 20.75 -11.46
C LEU A 304 -0.47 20.25 -12.86
N LYS A 305 -1.58 20.72 -13.43
CA LYS A 305 -2.01 20.32 -14.79
C LYS A 305 -1.04 20.78 -15.86
N ASN A 306 -0.51 22.01 -15.77
CA ASN A 306 0.49 22.52 -16.70
C ASN A 306 1.81 21.76 -16.63
N ASN A 307 2.09 21.07 -15.52
CA ASN A 307 3.25 20.21 -15.34
C ASN A 307 2.97 18.72 -15.57
N GLY A 308 1.79 18.36 -16.13
CA GLY A 308 1.47 17.02 -16.59
C GLY A 308 1.02 16.06 -15.49
N TYR A 309 0.74 16.52 -14.25
CA TYR A 309 0.24 15.66 -13.18
C TYR A 309 -1.24 15.31 -13.37
N LYS A 310 -1.60 14.08 -12.99
CA LYS A 310 -2.97 13.72 -12.68
C LYS A 310 -3.34 14.36 -11.34
N VAL A 311 -4.56 14.90 -11.22
CA VAL A 311 -5.01 15.56 -10.00
C VAL A 311 -6.31 14.93 -9.54
N ASP A 312 -6.31 14.41 -8.32
CA ASP A 312 -7.51 13.98 -7.61
C ASP A 312 -7.83 15.05 -6.55
N ILE A 313 -9.10 15.37 -6.40
CA ILE A 313 -9.57 16.39 -5.45
C ILE A 313 -10.30 15.67 -4.31
N HIS A 314 -9.86 15.93 -3.07
CA HIS A 314 -10.59 15.46 -1.89
C HIS A 314 -11.54 16.56 -1.41
N LEU A 315 -12.81 16.23 -1.37
CA LEU A 315 -13.88 17.05 -0.81
C LEU A 315 -14.51 16.35 0.40
N MET A 316 -14.94 17.14 1.36
CA MET A 316 -15.61 16.68 2.57
C MET A 316 -16.97 17.37 2.69
N PRO A 317 -18.07 16.66 2.47
CA PRO A 317 -19.40 17.20 2.70
C PRO A 317 -19.68 17.34 4.20
N ASN A 318 -20.66 18.17 4.53
CA ASN A 318 -21.14 18.37 5.90
C ASN A 318 -20.08 18.92 6.88
N LEU A 319 -19.17 19.74 6.37
CA LEU A 319 -18.20 20.45 7.21
C LEU A 319 -18.88 21.53 8.07
N PRO A 320 -18.32 21.89 9.25
CA PRO A 320 -18.85 22.98 10.06
C PRO A 320 -18.99 24.29 9.27
N GLY A 321 -20.23 24.73 9.10
CA GLY A 321 -20.58 25.94 8.34
C GLY A 321 -21.03 25.66 6.90
N SER A 322 -20.95 24.43 6.44
CA SER A 322 -21.57 24.02 5.20
C SER A 322 -23.05 23.67 5.38
N SER A 323 -23.74 23.55 4.28
CA SER A 323 -25.11 23.04 4.19
C SER A 323 -25.21 22.09 3.00
N TYR A 324 -26.27 21.29 2.96
CA TYR A 324 -26.53 20.38 1.85
C TYR A 324 -26.55 21.10 0.47
N GLU A 325 -27.11 22.31 0.43
CA GLU A 325 -27.18 23.10 -0.82
C GLU A 325 -25.81 23.65 -1.22
N MET A 326 -24.92 23.93 -0.24
CA MET A 326 -23.54 24.34 -0.52
C MET A 326 -22.69 23.17 -1.00
N ASP A 327 -22.87 22.00 -0.40
CA ASP A 327 -22.13 20.78 -0.77
C ASP A 327 -22.49 20.25 -2.16
N LYS A 328 -23.66 20.64 -2.69
CA LYS A 328 -24.12 20.26 -4.03
C LYS A 328 -23.61 21.16 -5.15
N LYS A 329 -23.17 22.36 -4.84
CA LYS A 329 -22.62 23.31 -5.82
C LYS A 329 -21.18 22.93 -6.20
#